data_a3035c5c4af7fed6a2b77c6320d778f7
#
_entry.id   a3035c5c4af7fed6a2b77c6320d778f7
#
_cell.length_a   1.000
_cell.length_b   1.000
_cell.length_c   1.000
_cell.angle_alpha   90.00
_cell.angle_beta   90.00
_cell.angle_gamma   90.00
#
_symmetry.space_group_name_H-M   'P 1'
#
loop_
_entity.id
_entity.type
_entity.pdbx_description
1 polymer ?
#
loop_
_entity_poly.entity_id
_entity_poly.type
_entity_poly.pdbx_seq_one_letter_code
_entity_poly.pdbx_strand_id
1 'polypeptide(L)'
;SFTEMIDEHFPDDETLMAADGAELEVLNDTLRIMALMFDYLGDWNEIARFYDEHGTRYFEYRIYAELSNQYYEKKYYKSSASTLRAFVDRFPDDDRAPLYYRRLISGYEKAGYPMLRRKHKEIFIERFGVGSPYWETHGEEVRTLITVALGDYIWDLATFAHGWGQQTKSARDKRERLEQAAGWYREYIRSFPKAPDAV
;
A
#
# COMPACT_ATOMS: atom_id res chain seq x y z
N SER A 1 17.66 23.88 6.73
CA SER A 1 17.64 22.55 6.04
C SER A 1 16.46 22.47 5.07
N PHE A 2 16.40 21.44 4.22
CA PHE A 2 15.22 21.22 3.35
C PHE A 2 13.93 21.00 4.17
N THR A 3 14.03 20.29 5.30
CA THR A 3 12.91 20.10 6.23
C THR A 3 12.37 21.44 6.76
N GLU A 4 13.25 22.30 7.26
CA GLU A 4 12.86 23.63 7.74
C GLU A 4 12.24 24.49 6.63
N MET A 5 12.78 24.44 5.42
CA MET A 5 12.23 25.17 4.29
C MET A 5 10.79 24.70 3.96
N ILE A 6 10.51 23.41 4.01
CA ILE A 6 9.14 22.90 3.82
C ILE A 6 8.25 23.32 4.98
N ASP A 7 8.69 23.19 6.23
CA ASP A 7 7.93 23.61 7.44
C ASP A 7 7.59 25.12 7.43
N GLU A 8 8.51 25.97 6.93
CA GLU A 8 8.30 27.42 6.86
C GLU A 8 7.33 27.85 5.75
N HIS A 9 7.38 27.22 4.58
CA HIS A 9 6.54 27.59 3.43
C HIS A 9 5.20 26.88 3.41
N PHE A 10 5.14 25.68 3.95
CA PHE A 10 3.95 24.82 4.01
C PHE A 10 3.77 24.36 5.45
N PRO A 11 3.05 25.10 6.31
CA PRO A 11 2.96 24.79 7.74
C PRO A 11 2.13 23.53 8.05
N ASP A 12 1.35 23.04 7.11
CA ASP A 12 0.49 21.86 7.26
C ASP A 12 0.24 21.13 5.93
N ASP A 13 -0.44 19.97 6.00
CA ASP A 13 -0.75 19.15 4.83
C ASP A 13 -1.73 19.86 3.87
N GLU A 14 -2.62 20.72 4.36
CA GLU A 14 -3.57 21.47 3.53
C GLU A 14 -2.86 22.48 2.64
N THR A 15 -1.97 23.28 3.20
CA THR A 15 -1.16 24.24 2.44
C THR A 15 -0.22 23.55 1.46
N LEU A 16 0.36 22.43 1.86
CA LEU A 16 1.22 21.62 1.02
C LEU A 16 0.45 20.98 -0.15
N MET A 17 -0.79 20.56 0.07
CA MET A 17 -1.67 20.02 -0.98
C MET A 17 -2.20 21.11 -1.91
N ALA A 18 -2.29 22.36 -1.44
CA ALA A 18 -2.76 23.50 -2.22
C ALA A 18 -1.65 24.17 -3.06
N ALA A 19 -0.38 23.75 -2.90
CA ALA A 19 0.73 24.29 -3.68
C ALA A 19 0.49 24.14 -5.19
N ASP A 20 0.71 25.22 -5.93
CA ASP A 20 0.58 25.26 -7.39
C ASP A 20 1.72 26.00 -8.07
N GLY A 21 1.74 25.96 -9.42
CA GLY A 21 2.70 26.71 -10.22
C GLY A 21 4.15 26.51 -9.79
N ALA A 22 4.86 27.61 -9.56
CA ALA A 22 6.27 27.60 -9.20
C ALA A 22 6.53 27.02 -7.80
N GLU A 23 5.60 27.20 -6.85
CA GLU A 23 5.72 26.64 -5.49
C GLU A 23 5.67 25.10 -5.53
N LEU A 24 4.77 24.54 -6.32
CA LEU A 24 4.68 23.09 -6.50
C LEU A 24 5.95 22.53 -7.18
N GLU A 25 6.52 23.24 -8.14
CA GLU A 25 7.80 22.84 -8.77
C GLU A 25 8.93 22.79 -7.75
N VAL A 26 9.10 23.85 -6.95
CA VAL A 26 10.14 23.92 -5.90
C VAL A 26 9.91 22.82 -4.85
N LEU A 27 8.67 22.60 -4.42
CA LEU A 27 8.33 21.54 -3.46
C LEU A 27 8.69 20.15 -4.01
N ASN A 28 8.28 19.86 -5.25
CA ASN A 28 8.54 18.55 -5.87
C ASN A 28 10.05 18.32 -6.07
N ASP A 29 10.80 19.34 -6.50
CA ASP A 29 12.25 19.26 -6.62
C ASP A 29 12.93 19.05 -5.27
N THR A 30 12.46 19.73 -4.24
CA THR A 30 12.96 19.54 -2.86
C THR A 30 12.73 18.12 -2.38
N LEU A 31 11.51 17.61 -2.49
CA LEU A 31 11.17 16.23 -2.09
C LEU A 31 11.97 15.20 -2.90
N ARG A 32 12.18 15.45 -4.18
CA ARG A 32 13.00 14.59 -5.05
C ARG A 32 14.46 14.55 -4.58
N ILE A 33 15.02 15.68 -4.22
CA ILE A 33 16.40 15.76 -3.71
C ILE A 33 16.49 15.05 -2.35
N MET A 34 15.54 15.27 -1.44
CA MET A 34 15.50 14.59 -0.14
C MET A 34 15.43 13.07 -0.31
N ALA A 35 14.57 12.58 -1.20
CA ALA A 35 14.48 11.14 -1.49
C ALA A 35 15.81 10.58 -2.04
N LEU A 36 16.49 11.31 -2.95
CA LEU A 36 17.82 10.93 -3.45
C LEU A 36 18.87 10.90 -2.34
N MET A 37 18.81 11.84 -1.39
CA MET A 37 19.74 11.85 -0.26
C MET A 37 19.55 10.60 0.63
N PHE A 38 18.31 10.21 0.92
CA PHE A 38 18.02 9.00 1.68
C PHE A 38 18.46 7.73 0.93
N ASP A 39 18.25 7.65 -0.39
CA ASP A 39 18.77 6.55 -1.23
C ASP A 39 20.30 6.47 -1.16
N TYR A 40 21.00 7.60 -1.20
CA TYR A 40 22.45 7.67 -1.09
C TYR A 40 22.98 7.29 0.30
N LEU A 41 22.25 7.63 1.37
CA LEU A 41 22.62 7.31 2.75
C LEU A 41 22.41 5.82 3.08
N GLY A 42 21.55 5.14 2.34
CA GLY A 42 21.30 3.71 2.53
C GLY A 42 20.06 3.22 1.80
N ASP A 43 18.90 3.51 2.34
CA ASP A 43 17.60 3.16 1.75
C ASP A 43 16.44 3.87 2.50
N TRP A 44 15.22 3.39 2.30
CA TRP A 44 14.01 3.91 2.95
C TRP A 44 14.05 3.88 4.49
N ASN A 45 14.90 3.06 5.13
CA ASN A 45 15.02 3.03 6.59
C ASN A 45 15.68 4.31 7.12
N GLU A 46 16.50 4.97 6.30
CA GLU A 46 17.12 6.24 6.68
C GLU A 46 16.10 7.36 6.86
N ILE A 47 14.96 7.31 6.15
CA ILE A 47 13.85 8.25 6.34
C ILE A 47 13.32 8.13 7.77
N ALA A 48 12.96 6.91 8.19
CA ALA A 48 12.47 6.67 9.55
C ALA A 48 13.49 7.09 10.60
N ARG A 49 14.77 6.68 10.44
CA ARG A 49 15.85 7.01 11.37
C ARG A 49 16.01 8.51 11.53
N PHE A 50 16.05 9.23 10.42
CA PHE A 50 16.21 10.68 10.45
C PHE A 50 15.07 11.37 11.21
N TYR A 51 13.82 11.01 10.93
CA TYR A 51 12.66 11.64 11.56
C TYR A 51 12.40 11.16 12.98
N ASP A 52 12.88 10.00 13.37
CA ASP A 52 12.91 9.56 14.77
C ASP A 52 13.84 10.43 15.63
N GLU A 53 14.96 10.87 15.06
CA GLU A 53 15.96 11.72 15.73
C GLU A 53 15.56 13.21 15.69
N HIS A 54 14.91 13.68 14.63
CA HIS A 54 14.65 15.11 14.39
C HIS A 54 13.16 15.52 14.55
N GLY A 55 12.31 14.56 14.90
CA GLY A 55 10.86 14.73 15.02
C GLY A 55 10.10 14.49 13.73
N THR A 56 8.99 13.75 13.86
CA THR A 56 8.07 13.40 12.77
C THR A 56 7.52 14.63 12.07
N ARG A 57 7.34 14.55 10.75
CA ARG A 57 6.76 15.60 9.92
C ARG A 57 5.54 15.09 9.16
N TYR A 58 4.54 15.95 9.02
CA TYR A 58 3.30 15.65 8.30
C TYR A 58 3.54 15.29 6.82
N PHE A 59 4.63 15.75 6.20
CA PHE A 59 4.98 15.50 4.81
C PHE A 59 5.87 14.26 4.57
N GLU A 60 6.23 13.48 5.60
CA GLU A 60 7.05 12.28 5.43
C GLU A 60 6.51 11.33 4.36
N TYR A 61 5.18 11.21 4.26
CA TYR A 61 4.53 10.37 3.26
C TYR A 61 4.95 10.70 1.82
N ARG A 62 5.20 11.98 1.53
CA ARG A 62 5.67 12.40 0.20
C ARG A 62 7.09 11.95 -0.10
N ILE A 63 7.96 11.92 0.90
CA ILE A 63 9.34 11.45 0.75
C ILE A 63 9.34 9.95 0.45
N TYR A 64 8.55 9.16 1.19
CA TYR A 64 8.38 7.72 0.89
C TYR A 64 7.78 7.51 -0.51
N ALA A 65 6.78 8.30 -0.89
CA ALA A 65 6.15 8.22 -2.21
C ALA A 65 7.16 8.54 -3.32
N GLU A 66 7.95 9.59 -3.15
CA GLU A 66 8.95 10.04 -4.13
C GLU A 66 10.08 9.03 -4.27
N LEU A 67 10.64 8.53 -3.16
CA LEU A 67 11.66 7.48 -3.20
C LEU A 67 11.14 6.20 -3.86
N SER A 68 9.91 5.82 -3.54
CA SER A 68 9.26 4.67 -4.20
C SER A 68 9.09 4.90 -5.71
N ASN A 69 8.72 6.11 -6.15
CA ASN A 69 8.61 6.47 -7.57
C ASN A 69 9.95 6.36 -8.28
N GLN A 70 11.02 6.90 -7.68
CA GLN A 70 12.37 6.83 -8.25
C GLN A 70 12.82 5.37 -8.44
N TYR A 71 12.57 4.50 -7.45
CA TYR A 71 12.84 3.07 -7.60
C TYR A 71 11.97 2.43 -8.68
N TYR A 72 10.69 2.81 -8.78
CA TYR A 72 9.79 2.28 -9.79
C TYR A 72 10.22 2.65 -11.21
N GLU A 73 10.62 3.88 -11.45
CA GLU A 73 11.13 4.35 -12.74
C GLU A 73 12.43 3.65 -13.15
N LYS A 74 13.31 3.39 -12.18
CA LYS A 74 14.52 2.58 -12.36
C LYS A 74 14.23 1.08 -12.51
N LYS A 75 12.95 0.65 -12.48
CA LYS A 75 12.49 -0.75 -12.49
C LYS A 75 12.94 -1.56 -11.26
N TYR A 76 13.31 -0.91 -10.20
CA TYR A 76 13.62 -1.55 -8.90
C TYR A 76 12.32 -1.77 -8.10
N TYR A 77 11.39 -2.52 -8.71
CA TYR A 77 10.02 -2.69 -8.20
C TYR A 77 9.94 -3.26 -6.78
N LYS A 78 10.89 -4.13 -6.43
CA LYS A 78 10.97 -4.68 -5.08
C LYS A 78 11.34 -3.59 -4.05
N SER A 79 12.33 -2.74 -4.36
CA SER A 79 12.71 -1.60 -3.51
C SER A 79 11.58 -0.59 -3.40
N SER A 80 10.92 -0.27 -4.52
CA SER A 80 9.71 0.57 -4.54
C SER A 80 8.64 0.02 -3.60
N ALA A 81 8.32 -1.27 -3.71
CA ALA A 81 7.33 -1.91 -2.84
C ALA A 81 7.76 -1.90 -1.35
N SER A 82 9.04 -2.13 -1.06
CA SER A 82 9.56 -2.10 0.30
C SER A 82 9.51 -0.71 0.92
N THR A 83 9.77 0.33 0.13
CA THR A 83 9.64 1.74 0.56
C THR A 83 8.21 2.08 0.97
N LEU A 84 7.22 1.70 0.15
CA LEU A 84 5.80 1.92 0.48
C LEU A 84 5.36 1.11 1.70
N ARG A 85 5.91 -0.10 1.85
CA ARG A 85 5.65 -0.91 3.04
C ARG A 85 6.18 -0.23 4.29
N ALA A 86 7.41 0.31 4.25
CA ALA A 86 8.00 1.03 5.38
C ALA A 86 7.13 2.20 5.84
N PHE A 87 6.54 2.96 4.90
CA PHE A 87 5.56 3.99 5.22
C PHE A 87 4.34 3.41 5.94
N VAL A 88 3.70 2.38 5.38
CA VAL A 88 2.48 1.80 5.95
C VAL A 88 2.72 1.14 7.32
N ASP A 89 3.92 0.60 7.55
CA ASP A 89 4.29 0.02 8.84
C ASP A 89 4.60 1.11 9.88
N ARG A 90 5.10 2.28 9.45
CA ARG A 90 5.37 3.45 10.30
C ARG A 90 4.08 4.22 10.65
N PHE A 91 3.17 4.36 9.70
CA PHE A 91 1.91 5.10 9.83
C PHE A 91 0.72 4.18 9.52
N PRO A 92 0.43 3.22 10.41
CA PRO A 92 -0.57 2.19 10.15
C PRO A 92 -2.00 2.71 10.02
N ASP A 93 -2.29 3.86 10.64
CA ASP A 93 -3.62 4.48 10.68
C ASP A 93 -3.74 5.71 9.74
N ASP A 94 -2.74 5.95 8.88
CA ASP A 94 -2.80 7.03 7.88
C ASP A 94 -3.81 6.70 6.78
N ASP A 95 -4.68 7.66 6.42
CA ASP A 95 -5.71 7.51 5.38
C ASP A 95 -5.14 7.08 4.01
N ARG A 96 -3.86 7.34 3.77
CA ARG A 96 -3.14 6.97 2.54
C ARG A 96 -2.61 5.53 2.56
N ALA A 97 -2.58 4.88 3.75
CA ALA A 97 -1.99 3.55 3.90
C ALA A 97 -2.59 2.51 2.94
N PRO A 98 -3.91 2.41 2.72
CA PRO A 98 -4.47 1.46 1.75
C PRO A 98 -4.03 1.75 0.31
N LEU A 99 -3.95 3.02 -0.07
CA LEU A 99 -3.51 3.42 -1.41
C LEU A 99 -2.05 3.01 -1.65
N TYR A 100 -1.17 3.25 -0.69
CA TYR A 100 0.23 2.88 -0.78
C TYR A 100 0.43 1.37 -0.76
N TYR A 101 -0.39 0.66 0.02
CA TYR A 101 -0.36 -0.80 0.03
C TYR A 101 -0.82 -1.40 -1.31
N ARG A 102 -1.80 -0.82 -1.98
CA ARG A 102 -2.20 -1.20 -3.35
C ARG A 102 -1.06 -1.00 -4.36
N ARG A 103 -0.35 0.13 -4.28
CA ARG A 103 0.83 0.39 -5.12
C ARG A 103 1.96 -0.61 -4.86
N LEU A 104 2.19 -1.00 -3.61
CA LEU A 104 3.12 -2.06 -3.23
C LEU A 104 2.77 -3.39 -3.92
N ILE A 105 1.49 -3.80 -3.89
CA ILE A 105 1.02 -5.03 -4.54
C ILE A 105 1.26 -4.96 -6.06
N SER A 106 0.96 -3.82 -6.68
CA SER A 106 1.25 -3.58 -8.10
C SER A 106 2.74 -3.64 -8.41
N GLY A 107 3.59 -3.15 -7.51
CA GLY A 107 5.06 -3.29 -7.62
C GLY A 107 5.51 -4.74 -7.70
N TYR A 108 4.99 -5.60 -6.83
CA TYR A 108 5.30 -7.04 -6.90
C TYR A 108 4.75 -7.73 -8.17
N GLU A 109 3.62 -7.26 -8.67
CA GLU A 109 3.10 -7.75 -9.95
C GLU A 109 4.02 -7.39 -11.11
N LYS A 110 4.45 -6.14 -11.21
CA LYS A 110 5.42 -5.66 -12.23
C LYS A 110 6.78 -6.35 -12.11
N ALA A 111 7.19 -6.66 -10.90
CA ALA A 111 8.43 -7.39 -10.64
C ALA A 111 8.38 -8.88 -10.98
N GLY A 112 7.18 -9.43 -11.30
CA GLY A 112 7.01 -10.84 -11.58
C GLY A 112 7.09 -11.76 -10.35
N TYR A 113 6.69 -11.26 -9.16
CA TYR A 113 6.68 -12.02 -7.90
C TYR A 113 5.26 -12.47 -7.51
N PRO A 114 4.67 -13.47 -8.17
CA PRO A 114 3.27 -13.86 -7.94
C PRO A 114 2.99 -14.34 -6.51
N MET A 115 3.96 -14.96 -5.85
CA MET A 115 3.81 -15.40 -4.45
C MET A 115 3.73 -14.20 -3.50
N LEU A 116 4.59 -13.19 -3.66
CA LEU A 116 4.56 -11.98 -2.85
C LEU A 116 3.29 -11.18 -3.12
N ARG A 117 2.89 -11.04 -4.39
CA ARG A 117 1.64 -10.39 -4.76
C ARG A 117 0.45 -11.00 -4.02
N ARG A 118 0.29 -12.34 -4.04
CA ARG A 118 -0.81 -13.02 -3.32
C ARG A 118 -0.72 -12.82 -1.83
N LYS A 119 0.44 -13.04 -1.23
CA LYS A 119 0.65 -12.82 0.20
C LYS A 119 0.24 -11.40 0.63
N HIS A 120 0.62 -10.40 -0.16
CA HIS A 120 0.27 -9.02 0.17
C HIS A 120 -1.20 -8.67 -0.10
N LYS A 121 -1.90 -9.36 -1.00
CA LYS A 121 -3.37 -9.27 -1.11
C LYS A 121 -4.06 -9.81 0.14
N GLU A 122 -3.61 -10.96 0.68
CA GLU A 122 -4.11 -11.50 1.95
C GLU A 122 -3.93 -10.50 3.10
N ILE A 123 -2.73 -9.95 3.26
CA ILE A 123 -2.43 -8.93 4.27
C ILE A 123 -3.27 -7.65 4.08
N PHE A 124 -3.51 -7.23 2.83
CA PHE A 124 -4.38 -6.08 2.55
C PHE A 124 -5.80 -6.32 3.06
N ILE A 125 -6.37 -7.50 2.78
CA ILE A 125 -7.71 -7.87 3.22
C ILE A 125 -7.78 -7.95 4.75
N GLU A 126 -6.79 -8.56 5.39
CA GLU A 126 -6.70 -8.67 6.85
C GLU A 126 -6.60 -7.29 7.50
N ARG A 127 -5.76 -6.40 6.97
CA ARG A 127 -5.46 -5.11 7.57
C ARG A 127 -6.53 -4.06 7.31
N PHE A 128 -7.08 -4.02 6.11
CA PHE A 128 -7.96 -2.95 5.64
C PHE A 128 -9.39 -3.42 5.30
N GLY A 129 -9.64 -4.72 5.27
CA GLY A 129 -10.93 -5.29 4.85
C GLY A 129 -12.07 -4.99 5.82
N VAL A 130 -13.28 -5.31 5.38
CA VAL A 130 -14.52 -5.10 6.15
C VAL A 130 -14.44 -5.79 7.50
N GLY A 131 -14.65 -5.01 8.57
CA GLY A 131 -14.59 -5.49 9.97
C GLY A 131 -13.17 -5.51 10.55
N SER A 132 -12.15 -5.04 9.85
CA SER A 132 -10.83 -4.79 10.45
C SER A 132 -10.87 -3.56 11.36
N PRO A 133 -9.95 -3.42 12.34
CA PRO A 133 -9.85 -2.22 13.16
C PRO A 133 -9.69 -0.95 12.32
N TYR A 134 -8.90 -1.02 11.25
CA TYR A 134 -8.72 0.10 10.33
C TYR A 134 -10.04 0.50 9.66
N TRP A 135 -10.80 -0.49 9.15
CA TRP A 135 -12.10 -0.24 8.54
C TRP A 135 -13.08 0.45 9.48
N GLU A 136 -13.12 0.01 10.74
CA GLU A 136 -14.08 0.53 11.73
C GLU A 136 -13.77 1.97 12.18
N THR A 137 -12.50 2.37 12.15
CA THR A 137 -12.05 3.69 12.61
C THR A 137 -12.03 4.76 11.52
N HIS A 138 -12.05 4.38 10.22
CA HIS A 138 -11.97 5.32 9.11
C HIS A 138 -13.32 5.62 8.47
N GLY A 139 -13.45 6.81 7.86
CA GLY A 139 -14.68 7.29 7.22
C GLY A 139 -14.97 6.64 5.85
N GLU A 140 -16.11 7.02 5.28
CA GLU A 140 -16.62 6.45 4.02
C GLU A 140 -15.69 6.72 2.82
N GLU A 141 -15.01 7.85 2.79
CA GLU A 141 -14.06 8.19 1.74
C GLU A 141 -12.92 7.17 1.66
N VAL A 142 -12.26 6.90 2.80
CA VAL A 142 -11.18 5.91 2.90
C VAL A 142 -11.70 4.49 2.63
N ARG A 143 -12.86 4.14 3.16
CA ARG A 143 -13.51 2.84 2.89
C ARG A 143 -13.80 2.65 1.40
N THR A 144 -14.18 3.71 0.69
CA THR A 144 -14.38 3.65 -0.76
C THR A 144 -13.07 3.32 -1.49
N LEU A 145 -11.95 3.94 -1.09
CA LEU A 145 -10.63 3.62 -1.65
C LEU A 145 -10.24 2.16 -1.43
N ILE A 146 -10.56 1.60 -0.27
CA ILE A 146 -10.32 0.19 0.06
C ILE A 146 -11.20 -0.70 -0.81
N THR A 147 -12.48 -0.41 -0.89
CA THR A 147 -13.50 -1.21 -1.59
C THR A 147 -13.16 -1.45 -3.05
N VAL A 148 -12.59 -0.44 -3.73
CA VAL A 148 -12.15 -0.54 -5.14
C VAL A 148 -11.20 -1.72 -5.40
N ALA A 149 -10.34 -2.06 -4.41
CA ALA A 149 -9.38 -3.15 -4.57
C ALA A 149 -9.79 -4.43 -3.84
N LEU A 150 -10.60 -4.30 -2.79
CA LEU A 150 -10.93 -5.41 -1.89
C LEU A 150 -11.64 -6.54 -2.63
N GLY A 151 -12.64 -6.22 -3.46
CA GLY A 151 -13.39 -7.20 -4.25
C GLY A 151 -12.47 -7.99 -5.19
N ASP A 152 -11.65 -7.27 -5.96
CA ASP A 152 -10.71 -7.87 -6.91
C ASP A 152 -9.69 -8.78 -6.19
N TYR A 153 -9.21 -8.36 -5.01
CA TYR A 153 -8.21 -9.13 -4.29
C TYR A 153 -8.79 -10.41 -3.69
N ILE A 154 -9.98 -10.34 -3.08
CA ILE A 154 -10.66 -11.51 -2.54
C ILE A 154 -10.99 -12.49 -3.68
N TRP A 155 -11.52 -11.98 -4.79
CA TRP A 155 -11.87 -12.81 -5.95
C TRP A 155 -10.65 -13.50 -6.58
N ASP A 156 -9.54 -12.78 -6.74
CA ASP A 156 -8.28 -13.35 -7.27
C ASP A 156 -7.74 -14.47 -6.36
N LEU A 157 -7.79 -14.29 -5.05
CA LEU A 157 -7.38 -15.31 -4.09
C LEU A 157 -8.30 -16.53 -4.11
N ALA A 158 -9.61 -16.32 -4.18
CA ALA A 158 -10.60 -17.39 -4.24
C ALA A 158 -10.43 -18.24 -5.51
N THR A 159 -10.37 -17.60 -6.67
CA THR A 159 -10.24 -18.28 -7.96
C THR A 159 -8.89 -18.99 -8.11
N PHE A 160 -7.82 -18.39 -7.58
CA PHE A 160 -6.50 -19.03 -7.55
C PHE A 160 -6.51 -20.31 -6.69
N ALA A 161 -7.01 -20.23 -5.46
CA ALA A 161 -7.07 -21.38 -4.56
C ALA A 161 -7.96 -22.49 -5.13
N HIS A 162 -9.09 -22.11 -5.76
CA HIS A 162 -10.03 -23.04 -6.40
C HIS A 162 -9.35 -23.77 -7.57
N GLY A 163 -8.75 -23.03 -8.51
CA GLY A 163 -8.06 -23.62 -9.65
C GLY A 163 -6.89 -24.52 -9.24
N TRP A 164 -6.14 -24.11 -8.22
CA TRP A 164 -5.06 -24.93 -7.68
C TRP A 164 -5.61 -26.20 -7.04
N GLY A 165 -6.68 -26.10 -6.26
CA GLY A 165 -7.34 -27.29 -5.69
C GLY A 165 -7.82 -28.26 -6.74
N GLN A 166 -8.39 -27.81 -7.86
CA GLN A 166 -8.82 -28.68 -8.98
C GLN A 166 -7.65 -29.42 -9.62
N GLN A 167 -6.49 -28.82 -9.74
CA GLN A 167 -5.30 -29.40 -10.39
C GLN A 167 -4.47 -30.30 -9.46
N THR A 168 -4.70 -30.22 -8.14
CA THR A 168 -3.94 -30.98 -7.14
C THR A 168 -4.36 -32.45 -7.13
N LYS A 169 -3.37 -33.36 -7.25
CA LYS A 169 -3.60 -34.81 -7.27
C LYS A 169 -3.81 -35.42 -5.90
N SER A 170 -3.15 -34.90 -4.87
CA SER A 170 -3.29 -35.34 -3.49
C SER A 170 -4.67 -34.98 -2.95
N ALA A 171 -5.43 -35.95 -2.49
CA ALA A 171 -6.78 -35.74 -1.95
C ALA A 171 -6.77 -34.80 -0.71
N ARG A 172 -5.75 -34.91 0.15
CA ARG A 172 -5.58 -34.05 1.32
C ARG A 172 -5.34 -32.60 0.91
N ASP A 173 -4.36 -32.38 0.04
CA ASP A 173 -3.98 -31.01 -0.38
C ASP A 173 -5.10 -30.39 -1.23
N LYS A 174 -5.78 -31.18 -2.05
CA LYS A 174 -6.97 -30.75 -2.79
C LYS A 174 -8.05 -30.23 -1.86
N ARG A 175 -8.37 -30.98 -0.80
CA ARG A 175 -9.36 -30.58 0.19
C ARG A 175 -8.96 -29.27 0.86
N GLU A 176 -7.71 -29.17 1.31
CA GLU A 176 -7.19 -27.95 1.96
C GLU A 176 -7.33 -26.71 1.06
N ARG A 177 -6.96 -26.85 -0.24
CA ARG A 177 -7.07 -25.73 -1.21
C ARG A 177 -8.51 -25.34 -1.51
N LEU A 178 -9.41 -26.31 -1.60
CA LEU A 178 -10.83 -26.03 -1.81
C LEU A 178 -11.48 -25.41 -0.57
N GLU A 179 -11.08 -25.80 0.64
CA GLU A 179 -11.51 -25.17 1.89
C GLU A 179 -11.01 -23.71 1.98
N GLN A 180 -9.76 -23.45 1.55
CA GLN A 180 -9.24 -22.09 1.43
C GLN A 180 -10.04 -21.24 0.42
N ALA A 181 -10.34 -21.81 -0.74
CA ALA A 181 -11.16 -21.12 -1.75
C ALA A 181 -12.56 -20.79 -1.20
N ALA A 182 -13.21 -21.74 -0.52
CA ALA A 182 -14.50 -21.54 0.10
C ALA A 182 -14.47 -20.48 1.22
N GLY A 183 -13.33 -20.35 1.91
CA GLY A 183 -13.07 -19.27 2.87
C GLY A 183 -13.10 -17.90 2.19
N TRP A 184 -12.38 -17.74 1.08
CA TRP A 184 -12.34 -16.50 0.32
C TRP A 184 -13.68 -16.14 -0.34
N TYR A 185 -14.43 -17.12 -0.88
CA TYR A 185 -15.78 -16.84 -1.41
C TYR A 185 -16.73 -16.38 -0.31
N ARG A 186 -16.67 -16.97 0.89
CA ARG A 186 -17.48 -16.49 2.05
C ARG A 186 -17.08 -15.08 2.46
N GLU A 187 -15.78 -14.77 2.43
CA GLU A 187 -15.29 -13.41 2.69
C GLU A 187 -15.81 -12.40 1.67
N TYR A 188 -15.85 -12.79 0.38
CA TYR A 188 -16.43 -11.96 -0.67
C TYR A 188 -17.91 -11.65 -0.42
N ILE A 189 -18.71 -12.68 -0.15
CA ILE A 189 -20.14 -12.54 0.13
C ILE A 189 -20.38 -11.67 1.37
N ARG A 190 -19.57 -11.85 2.42
CA ARG A 190 -19.63 -11.02 3.62
C ARG A 190 -19.33 -9.57 3.36
N SER A 191 -18.30 -9.30 2.57
CA SER A 191 -17.85 -7.93 2.25
C SER A 191 -18.75 -7.23 1.24
N PHE A 192 -19.39 -7.98 0.35
CA PHE A 192 -20.19 -7.47 -0.77
C PHE A 192 -21.56 -8.16 -0.87
N PRO A 193 -22.46 -8.06 0.14
CA PRO A 193 -23.72 -8.80 0.18
C PRO A 193 -24.70 -8.41 -0.91
N LYS A 194 -24.48 -7.29 -1.60
CA LYS A 194 -25.33 -6.81 -2.71
C LYS A 194 -24.67 -7.00 -4.08
N ALA A 195 -23.51 -7.64 -4.17
CA ALA A 195 -22.87 -7.89 -5.45
C ALA A 195 -23.70 -8.89 -6.28
N PRO A 196 -23.81 -8.70 -7.62
CA PRO A 196 -24.55 -9.61 -8.49
C PRO A 196 -24.08 -11.07 -8.42
N ASP A 197 -22.79 -11.26 -8.13
CA ASP A 197 -22.13 -12.57 -8.04
C ASP A 197 -22.17 -13.18 -6.62
N ALA A 198 -22.90 -12.54 -5.69
CA ALA A 198 -23.04 -13.02 -4.30
C ALA A 198 -24.21 -14.00 -4.10
N VAL A 199 -24.94 -14.34 -5.20
CA VAL A 199 -26.13 -15.23 -5.19
C VAL A 199 -25.76 -16.59 -5.72
#